data_e8aee10c11c3d5eec8dcc214a44c7925
#
_entry.id   e8aee10c11c3d5eec8dcc214a44c7925
#
_cell.length_a   1.000
_cell.length_b   1.000
_cell.length_c   1.000
_cell.angle_alpha   90.00
_cell.angle_beta   90.00
_cell.angle_gamma   90.00
#
_symmetry.space_group_name_H-M   'P 1'
#
loop_
_entity.id
_entity.type
_entity.pdbx_description
1 polymer ?
#
loop_
_entity_poly.entity_id
_entity_poly.type
_entity_poly.pdbx_seq_one_letter_code
_entity_poly.pdbx_strand_id
1 'polypeptide(L)'
;MSEPTANTRPFAHLHIHTEYSLLDGACRIDQLMERVKECGQTAIACTDHGVMYGCVQFYKAAKKAGIKPIIGCEVYVATRTRFDKVNKIDGNNHLILLCKNETGYKNLIKMVSAGFVEGFYSKPRVDKQLLEQYHEGLI
;
A
#
# COMPACT_ATOMS: atom_id res chain seq x y z
N MET A 1 0.13 -17.54 -40.86
CA MET A 1 -0.53 -18.22 -39.71
C MET A 1 -0.42 -17.26 -38.54
N SER A 2 -1.50 -16.61 -38.19
CA SER A 2 -1.55 -15.70 -37.03
C SER A 2 -1.59 -16.56 -35.78
N GLU A 3 -0.61 -16.35 -34.88
CA GLU A 3 -0.63 -16.95 -33.56
C GLU A 3 -1.93 -16.56 -32.80
N PRO A 4 -2.52 -17.50 -32.03
CA PRO A 4 -3.67 -17.17 -31.24
C PRO A 4 -3.28 -16.10 -30.21
N THR A 5 -3.91 -14.94 -30.29
CA THR A 5 -3.82 -13.92 -29.25
C THR A 5 -4.24 -14.55 -27.93
N ALA A 6 -3.31 -14.80 -27.04
CA ALA A 6 -3.59 -15.25 -25.69
C ALA A 6 -4.60 -14.26 -25.09
N ASN A 7 -5.79 -14.75 -24.77
CA ASN A 7 -6.83 -13.99 -24.08
C ASN A 7 -6.37 -13.76 -22.63
N THR A 8 -5.39 -12.88 -22.47
CA THR A 8 -4.84 -12.53 -21.17
C THR A 8 -5.86 -11.68 -20.45
N ARG A 9 -6.52 -12.26 -19.45
CA ARG A 9 -7.39 -11.49 -18.55
C ARG A 9 -6.56 -10.33 -17.97
N PRO A 10 -7.11 -9.11 -17.88
CA PRO A 10 -6.40 -7.99 -17.29
C PRO A 10 -6.06 -8.32 -15.84
N PHE A 11 -4.79 -8.15 -15.50
CA PHE A 11 -4.26 -8.41 -14.16
C PHE A 11 -3.52 -7.19 -13.63
N ALA A 12 -3.64 -6.91 -12.34
CA ALA A 12 -2.88 -5.88 -11.64
C ALA A 12 -2.43 -6.40 -10.28
N HIS A 13 -1.17 -6.20 -9.93
CA HIS A 13 -0.69 -6.45 -8.58
C HIS A 13 -1.23 -5.40 -7.62
N LEU A 14 -1.93 -5.83 -6.57
CA LEU A 14 -2.54 -4.97 -5.56
C LEU A 14 -1.78 -4.94 -4.23
N HIS A 15 -0.75 -5.77 -4.08
CA HIS A 15 0.09 -5.87 -2.89
C HIS A 15 1.56 -5.93 -3.32
N ILE A 16 2.25 -4.80 -3.23
CA ILE A 16 3.66 -4.65 -3.63
C ILE A 16 4.39 -3.76 -2.63
N HIS A 17 5.59 -4.20 -2.25
CA HIS A 17 6.53 -3.46 -1.44
C HIS A 17 7.64 -2.90 -2.32
N THR A 18 7.78 -1.56 -2.30
CA THR A 18 8.85 -0.87 -3.01
C THR A 18 10.12 -0.81 -2.16
N GLU A 19 11.18 -0.23 -2.71
CA GLU A 19 12.43 0.07 -1.98
C GLU A 19 12.23 0.91 -0.71
N TYR A 20 11.04 1.50 -0.51
CA TYR A 20 10.67 2.22 0.71
C TYR A 20 10.19 1.33 1.86
N SER A 21 9.96 0.05 1.62
CA SER A 21 9.83 -0.99 2.65
C SER A 21 11.22 -1.45 3.08
N LEU A 22 11.89 -0.66 3.92
CA LEU A 22 13.34 -0.59 4.08
C LEU A 22 14.07 -1.91 4.40
N LEU A 23 13.41 -2.92 4.95
CA LEU A 23 14.05 -4.17 5.36
C LEU A 23 13.92 -5.30 4.33
N ASP A 24 12.86 -5.27 3.51
CA ASP A 24 12.49 -6.39 2.64
C ASP A 24 11.96 -5.96 1.26
N GLY A 25 11.74 -4.67 1.02
CA GLY A 25 11.29 -4.15 -0.26
C GLY A 25 12.41 -4.11 -1.28
N ALA A 26 12.33 -4.95 -2.31
CA ALA A 26 13.34 -5.04 -3.37
C ALA A 26 12.93 -4.35 -4.69
N CYS A 27 11.68 -3.92 -4.82
CA CYS A 27 11.16 -3.34 -6.06
C CYS A 27 11.55 -1.87 -6.18
N ARG A 28 12.59 -1.58 -6.93
CA ARG A 28 12.94 -0.21 -7.31
C ARG A 28 11.88 0.35 -8.24
N ILE A 29 11.36 1.53 -7.93
CA ILE A 29 10.19 2.11 -8.61
C ILE A 29 10.38 2.21 -10.13
N ASP A 30 11.53 2.66 -10.61
CA ASP A 30 11.78 2.81 -12.05
C ASP A 30 11.78 1.46 -12.76
N GLN A 31 12.49 0.46 -12.22
CA GLN A 31 12.54 -0.90 -12.76
C GLN A 31 11.19 -1.60 -12.69
N LEU A 32 10.40 -1.31 -11.64
CA LEU A 32 9.06 -1.84 -11.47
C LEU A 32 8.14 -1.37 -12.62
N MET A 33 8.22 -0.10 -13.02
CA MET A 33 7.42 0.43 -14.13
C MET A 33 7.78 -0.23 -15.46
N GLU A 34 9.06 -0.49 -15.71
CA GLU A 34 9.51 -1.24 -16.88
C GLU A 34 8.94 -2.65 -16.89
N ARG A 35 9.05 -3.35 -15.75
CA ARG A 35 8.56 -4.73 -15.62
C ARG A 35 7.05 -4.84 -15.79
N VAL A 36 6.28 -3.89 -15.27
CA VAL A 36 4.81 -3.82 -15.42
C VAL A 36 4.43 -3.73 -16.90
N LYS A 37 5.16 -2.92 -17.69
CA LYS A 37 4.96 -2.82 -19.14
C LYS A 37 5.31 -4.11 -19.87
N GLU A 38 6.44 -4.71 -19.56
CA GLU A 38 6.85 -6.00 -20.15
C GLU A 38 5.83 -7.10 -19.92
N CYS A 39 5.19 -7.10 -18.74
CA CYS A 39 4.10 -8.02 -18.40
C CYS A 39 2.74 -7.65 -19.02
N GLY A 40 2.65 -6.57 -19.81
CA GLY A 40 1.40 -6.11 -20.41
C GLY A 40 0.37 -5.61 -19.40
N GLN A 41 0.77 -5.25 -18.18
CA GLN A 41 -0.12 -4.72 -17.17
C GLN A 41 -0.32 -3.23 -17.35
N THR A 42 -1.52 -2.74 -17.07
CA THR A 42 -1.91 -1.33 -17.22
C THR A 42 -2.08 -0.60 -15.88
N ALA A 43 -2.02 -1.32 -14.77
CA ALA A 43 -2.18 -0.80 -13.42
C ALA A 43 -1.31 -1.58 -12.42
N ILE A 44 -0.91 -0.91 -11.33
CA ILE A 44 -0.15 -1.51 -10.24
C ILE A 44 -0.36 -0.72 -8.94
N ALA A 45 -0.34 -1.41 -7.80
CA ALA A 45 -0.41 -0.77 -6.49
C ALA A 45 0.99 -0.55 -5.88
N CYS A 46 1.04 0.41 -4.95
CA CYS A 46 2.12 0.60 -3.99
C CYS A 46 1.52 0.45 -2.59
N THR A 47 1.99 -0.53 -1.84
CA THR A 47 1.46 -0.90 -0.51
C THR A 47 2.60 -1.20 0.46
N ASP A 48 3.49 -0.23 0.64
CA ASP A 48 4.65 -0.37 1.52
C ASP A 48 4.26 -0.64 2.98
N HIS A 49 5.14 -1.29 3.73
CA HIS A 49 4.94 -1.68 5.11
C HIS A 49 4.79 -0.48 6.06
N GLY A 50 3.56 -0.18 6.45
CA GLY A 50 3.22 0.83 7.47
C GLY A 50 3.58 2.27 7.09
N VAL A 51 3.98 2.53 5.84
CA VAL A 51 4.47 3.84 5.39
C VAL A 51 3.89 4.23 4.04
N MET A 52 3.93 5.53 3.73
CA MET A 52 3.56 6.10 2.43
C MET A 52 4.71 6.94 1.83
N TYR A 53 5.95 6.65 2.18
CA TYR A 53 7.12 7.45 1.79
C TYR A 53 7.33 7.52 0.28
N GLY A 54 7.12 6.42 -0.41
CA GLY A 54 7.30 6.29 -1.85
C GLY A 54 6.12 6.77 -2.71
N CYS A 55 4.97 7.07 -2.12
CA CYS A 55 3.72 7.31 -2.85
C CYS A 55 3.81 8.36 -3.95
N VAL A 56 4.45 9.49 -3.68
CA VAL A 56 4.57 10.59 -4.66
C VAL A 56 5.50 10.22 -5.81
N GLN A 57 6.64 9.59 -5.49
CA GLN A 57 7.59 9.12 -6.50
C GLN A 57 6.95 8.03 -7.37
N PHE A 58 6.31 7.05 -6.74
CA PHE A 58 5.59 5.97 -7.41
C PHE A 58 4.50 6.53 -8.35
N TYR A 59 3.66 7.45 -7.85
CA TYR A 59 2.62 8.09 -8.65
C TYR A 59 3.19 8.75 -9.90
N LYS A 60 4.25 9.57 -9.74
CA LYS A 60 4.89 10.28 -10.86
C LYS A 60 5.50 9.31 -11.87
N ALA A 61 6.18 8.27 -11.40
CA ALA A 61 6.80 7.26 -12.26
C ALA A 61 5.75 6.48 -13.06
N ALA A 62 4.67 6.03 -12.40
CA ALA A 62 3.58 5.30 -13.06
C ALA A 62 2.87 6.18 -14.11
N LYS A 63 2.55 7.44 -13.78
CA LYS A 63 1.94 8.39 -14.74
C LYS A 63 2.84 8.63 -15.94
N LYS A 64 4.15 8.84 -15.74
CA LYS A 64 5.14 8.98 -16.81
C LYS A 64 5.21 7.73 -17.69
N ALA A 65 5.06 6.56 -17.09
CA ALA A 65 5.08 5.28 -17.79
C ALA A 65 3.75 4.94 -18.51
N GLY A 66 2.69 5.71 -18.33
CA GLY A 66 1.35 5.42 -18.86
C GLY A 66 0.62 4.29 -18.09
N ILE A 67 1.05 4.00 -16.86
CA ILE A 67 0.48 2.99 -15.99
C ILE A 67 -0.44 3.66 -14.96
N LYS A 68 -1.58 3.04 -14.65
CA LYS A 68 -2.49 3.52 -13.61
C LYS A 68 -1.91 3.23 -12.22
N PRO A 69 -1.50 4.25 -11.43
CA PRO A 69 -1.09 4.04 -10.06
C PRO A 69 -2.28 3.77 -9.15
N ILE A 70 -2.15 2.79 -8.27
CA ILE A 70 -3.08 2.53 -7.18
C ILE A 70 -2.29 2.78 -5.88
N ILE A 71 -2.64 3.83 -5.16
CA ILE A 71 -1.98 4.18 -3.91
C ILE A 71 -2.60 3.40 -2.77
N GLY A 72 -1.76 2.86 -1.90
CA GLY A 72 -2.17 2.12 -0.73
C GLY A 72 -1.08 2.04 0.33
N CYS A 73 -1.34 1.26 1.35
CA CYS A 73 -0.39 0.93 2.41
C CYS A 73 -0.75 -0.41 3.02
N GLU A 74 0.24 -1.22 3.36
CA GLU A 74 0.06 -2.36 4.25
C GLU A 74 0.16 -1.87 5.69
N VAL A 75 -0.99 -1.57 6.30
CA VAL A 75 -1.02 -1.09 7.68
C VAL A 75 -0.91 -2.24 8.68
N TYR A 76 -0.34 -1.93 9.85
CA TYR A 76 -0.27 -2.85 10.98
C TYR A 76 -1.47 -2.59 11.90
N VAL A 77 -2.40 -3.54 11.96
CA VAL A 77 -3.59 -3.43 12.84
C VAL A 77 -3.28 -4.04 14.19
N ALA A 78 -3.35 -3.22 15.25
CA ALA A 78 -3.14 -3.66 16.62
C ALA A 78 -4.13 -4.77 17.02
N THR A 79 -3.67 -5.73 17.81
CA THR A 79 -4.51 -6.83 18.30
C THR A 79 -5.68 -6.33 19.16
N ARG A 80 -5.44 -5.33 19.99
CA ARG A 80 -6.46 -4.64 20.82
C ARG A 80 -6.61 -3.20 20.34
N THR A 81 -6.08 -2.24 21.06
CA THR A 81 -6.05 -0.84 20.64
C THR A 81 -4.63 -0.40 20.29
N ARG A 82 -4.49 0.67 19.53
CA ARG A 82 -3.18 1.24 19.19
C ARG A 82 -2.41 1.76 20.41
N PHE A 83 -3.10 1.99 21.52
CA PHE A 83 -2.50 2.47 22.77
C PHE A 83 -1.97 1.33 23.65
N ASP A 84 -2.44 0.09 23.46
CA ASP A 84 -1.99 -1.07 24.22
C ASP A 84 -0.60 -1.51 23.77
N LYS A 85 0.34 -1.65 24.75
CA LYS A 85 1.77 -1.91 24.47
C LYS A 85 2.34 -2.95 25.42
N VAL A 86 1.60 -4.05 25.64
CA VAL A 86 2.01 -5.14 26.54
C VAL A 86 2.78 -6.21 25.75
N ASN A 87 4.04 -6.45 26.15
CA ASN A 87 4.90 -7.43 25.48
C ASN A 87 4.26 -8.83 25.46
N LYS A 88 4.39 -9.54 24.35
CA LYS A 88 3.83 -10.88 24.07
C LYS A 88 2.28 -10.94 24.02
N ILE A 89 1.57 -9.85 24.31
CA ILE A 89 0.11 -9.77 24.23
C ILE A 89 -0.30 -8.91 23.05
N ASP A 90 0.28 -7.71 22.94
CA ASP A 90 -0.09 -6.75 21.90
C ASP A 90 0.85 -6.87 20.69
N GLY A 91 0.34 -7.55 19.70
CA GLY A 91 0.97 -7.68 18.38
C GLY A 91 0.30 -6.78 17.35
N ASN A 92 0.45 -7.20 16.10
CA ASN A 92 -0.21 -6.57 14.96
C ASN A 92 -0.54 -7.61 13.89
N ASN A 93 -1.53 -7.29 13.06
CA ASN A 93 -1.88 -8.04 11.86
C ASN A 93 -1.73 -7.12 10.65
N HIS A 94 -1.41 -7.66 9.49
CA HIS A 94 -1.26 -6.89 8.28
C HIS A 94 -2.63 -6.72 7.59
N LEU A 95 -2.90 -5.52 7.12
CA LEU A 95 -4.09 -5.20 6.33
C LEU A 95 -3.70 -4.30 5.17
N ILE A 96 -4.08 -4.70 3.97
CA ILE A 96 -3.88 -3.88 2.77
C ILE A 96 -5.04 -2.89 2.66
N LEU A 97 -4.71 -1.62 2.56
CA LEU A 97 -5.67 -0.55 2.29
C LEU A 97 -5.31 0.13 0.96
N LEU A 98 -6.28 0.22 0.06
CA LEU A 98 -6.12 0.85 -1.25
C LEU A 98 -7.00 2.10 -1.35
N CYS A 99 -6.45 3.19 -1.89
CA CYS A 99 -7.19 4.42 -2.09
C CYS A 99 -8.06 4.35 -3.35
N LYS A 100 -9.37 4.39 -3.17
CA LYS A 100 -10.33 4.45 -4.27
C LYS A 100 -10.39 5.84 -4.90
N ASN A 101 -10.20 6.89 -4.10
CA ASN A 101 -10.32 8.29 -4.50
C ASN A 101 -9.47 9.20 -3.58
N GLU A 102 -9.56 10.52 -3.80
CA GLU A 102 -8.82 11.51 -3.01
C GLU A 102 -9.21 11.52 -1.51
N THR A 103 -10.48 11.25 -1.19
CA THR A 103 -10.94 11.12 0.21
C THR A 103 -10.21 9.99 0.90
N GLY A 104 -10.16 8.81 0.26
CA GLY A 104 -9.42 7.66 0.78
C GLY A 104 -7.92 7.94 0.94
N TYR A 105 -7.30 8.64 0.00
CA TYR A 105 -5.90 9.04 0.11
C TYR A 105 -5.65 9.94 1.34
N LYS A 106 -6.48 10.96 1.55
CA LYS A 106 -6.39 11.84 2.73
C LYS A 106 -6.65 11.08 4.03
N ASN A 107 -7.59 10.16 4.04
CA ASN A 107 -7.91 9.33 5.18
C ASN A 107 -6.78 8.34 5.51
N LEU A 108 -6.17 7.72 4.50
CA LEU A 108 -5.03 6.83 4.69
C LEU A 108 -3.82 7.58 5.27
N ILE A 109 -3.54 8.81 4.80
CA ILE A 109 -2.49 9.66 5.39
C ILE A 109 -2.73 9.89 6.89
N LYS A 110 -3.97 10.24 7.28
CA LYS A 110 -4.31 10.45 8.71
C LYS A 110 -4.12 9.18 9.53
N MET A 111 -4.57 8.04 9.00
CA MET A 111 -4.44 6.74 9.65
C MET A 111 -2.98 6.34 9.86
N VAL A 112 -2.17 6.41 8.80
CA VAL A 112 -0.74 6.08 8.87
C VAL A 112 -0.02 7.02 9.83
N SER A 113 -0.32 8.33 9.80
CA SER A 113 0.25 9.30 10.73
C SER A 113 -0.12 9.00 12.19
N ALA A 114 -1.38 8.68 12.47
CA ALA A 114 -1.82 8.27 13.82
C ALA A 114 -1.10 6.98 14.28
N GLY A 115 -0.85 6.05 13.37
CA GLY A 115 -0.07 4.85 13.66
C GLY A 115 1.33 5.16 14.18
N PHE A 116 1.99 6.19 13.63
CA PHE A 116 3.30 6.64 14.10
C PHE A 116 3.23 7.43 15.40
N VAL A 117 2.29 8.39 15.50
CA VAL A 117 2.23 9.33 16.63
C VAL A 117 1.67 8.67 17.90
N GLU A 118 0.65 7.83 17.77
CA GLU A 118 -0.09 7.25 18.89
C GLU A 118 0.20 5.74 19.04
N GLY A 119 0.24 5.03 17.92
CA GLY A 119 0.20 3.57 17.89
C GLY A 119 1.56 2.87 17.84
N PHE A 120 2.67 3.61 17.85
CA PHE A 120 3.99 3.01 17.66
C PHE A 120 4.35 2.07 18.82
N TYR A 121 4.50 0.80 18.48
CA TYR A 121 5.07 -0.25 19.35
C TYR A 121 5.74 -1.29 18.46
N SER A 122 7.05 -1.20 18.33
CA SER A 122 7.88 -1.89 17.33
C SER A 122 7.51 -1.57 15.88
N LYS A 123 6.26 -1.34 15.59
CA LYS A 123 5.65 -0.97 14.29
C LYS A 123 4.63 0.16 14.49
N PRO A 124 4.38 0.99 13.45
CA PRO A 124 3.31 1.99 13.48
C PRO A 124 1.96 1.28 13.34
N ARG A 125 1.19 1.19 14.44
CA ARG A 125 -0.06 0.41 14.45
C ARG A 125 -1.28 1.31 14.42
N VAL A 126 -2.22 0.96 13.55
CA VAL A 126 -3.59 1.46 13.56
C VAL A 126 -4.47 0.50 14.35
N ASP A 127 -5.73 0.84 14.58
CA ASP A 127 -6.71 -0.02 15.22
C ASP A 127 -8.08 0.07 14.55
N LYS A 128 -9.04 -0.73 15.04
CA LYS A 128 -10.40 -0.75 14.51
C LYS A 128 -11.08 0.61 14.62
N GLN A 129 -10.82 1.38 15.67
CA GLN A 129 -11.39 2.71 15.86
C GLN A 129 -10.96 3.67 14.72
N LEU A 130 -9.67 3.68 14.36
CA LEU A 130 -9.19 4.48 13.23
C LEU A 130 -9.77 4.00 11.90
N LEU A 131 -9.87 2.68 11.72
CA LEU A 131 -10.48 2.11 10.51
C LEU A 131 -11.95 2.52 10.38
N GLU A 132 -12.74 2.44 11.46
CA GLU A 132 -14.14 2.90 11.47
C GLU A 132 -14.26 4.40 11.17
N GLN A 133 -13.34 5.21 11.68
CA GLN A 133 -13.37 6.66 11.50
C GLN A 133 -12.95 7.11 10.09
N TYR A 134 -12.01 6.41 9.46
CA TYR A 134 -11.35 6.86 8.23
C TYR A 134 -11.47 5.88 7.04
N HIS A 135 -12.41 4.92 7.05
CA HIS A 135 -12.57 3.94 5.97
C HIS A 135 -13.12 4.53 4.68
N GLU A 136 -13.76 5.70 4.72
CA GLU A 136 -14.38 6.30 3.54
C GLU A 136 -13.35 6.50 2.42
N GLY A 137 -13.68 6.01 1.21
CA GLY A 137 -12.82 6.09 0.04
C GLY A 137 -11.65 5.10 0.03
N LEU A 138 -11.63 4.11 0.96
CA LEU A 138 -10.70 3.00 1.02
C LEU A 138 -11.36 1.68 0.60
N ILE A 139 -10.54 0.76 0.15
CA ILE A 139 -10.84 -0.64 -0.16
C ILE A 139 -9.87 -1.50 0.60
#